data_972e543864b7ef8be05588505fb0df90
#
_entry.id   972e543864b7ef8be05588505fb0df90
#
_cell.length_a   1.000
_cell.length_b   1.000
_cell.length_c   1.000
_cell.angle_alpha   90.00
_cell.angle_beta   90.00
_cell.angle_gamma   90.00
#
_symmetry.space_group_name_H-M   'P 1'
#
loop_
_entity.id
_entity.type
_entity.pdbx_description
1 polymer ?
#
loop_
_entity_poly.entity_id
_entity_poly.type
_entity_poly.pdbx_seq_one_letter_code
_entity_poly.pdbx_strand_id
1 'polypeptide(L)'
;MAVLEATGLVKRYRERTVVNGVSLKVESGEIVGLLGPNGAGKTTSIYMIVGLVPRDGGSIRLDDTDLSHLPVHVRARLGVGYLPQEASVFRKLSVADNIMAILQTRDDLDRAGRESALEELLEELHISHVRDTAGISLSGGERRRVEIARALAVEPRFVLLDEPFAGVDPISVIDIQRIVEHLKSRGIGVLITDHNVRETLGICERAYIISQGQVIAAGNPNQILENQQVRDVYLGRDFRL
;
A
#
# COMPACT_ATOMS: atom_id res chain seq x y z
N MET A 1 11.36 12.78 10.73
CA MET A 1 10.43 11.67 10.53
C MET A 1 9.39 12.14 9.54
N ALA A 2 9.21 11.45 8.43
CA ALA A 2 8.26 11.88 7.39
C ALA A 2 6.83 11.45 7.75
N VAL A 3 5.84 12.22 7.30
CA VAL A 3 4.43 11.99 7.60
C VAL A 3 3.58 12.12 6.33
N LEU A 4 2.81 11.09 6.02
CA LEU A 4 1.73 11.13 5.04
C LEU A 4 0.40 11.26 5.78
N GLU A 5 -0.32 12.34 5.55
CA GLU A 5 -1.56 12.66 6.24
C GLU A 5 -2.70 12.94 5.26
N ALA A 6 -3.85 12.36 5.54
CA ALA A 6 -5.10 12.66 4.87
C ALA A 6 -6.09 13.16 5.93
N THR A 7 -6.71 14.33 5.69
CA THR A 7 -7.61 14.98 6.65
C THR A 7 -8.96 15.26 6.01
N GLY A 8 -10.02 14.73 6.61
CA GLY A 8 -11.39 15.01 6.23
C GLY A 8 -11.75 14.65 4.80
N LEU A 9 -11.19 13.54 4.27
CA LEU A 9 -11.43 13.13 2.89
C LEU A 9 -12.90 12.87 2.61
N VAL A 10 -13.40 13.45 1.51
CA VAL A 10 -14.78 13.24 1.03
C VAL A 10 -14.74 12.81 -0.43
N LYS A 11 -15.54 11.77 -0.75
CA LYS A 11 -15.81 11.35 -2.12
C LYS A 11 -17.27 11.00 -2.32
N ARG A 12 -17.85 11.58 -3.38
CA ARG A 12 -19.23 11.33 -3.78
C ARG A 12 -19.25 10.81 -5.22
N TYR A 13 -20.08 9.81 -5.45
CA TYR A 13 -20.41 9.35 -6.80
C TYR A 13 -21.91 9.52 -6.99
N ARG A 14 -22.30 10.48 -7.82
CA ARG A 14 -23.70 10.89 -7.99
C ARG A 14 -24.32 11.27 -6.65
N GLU A 15 -25.32 10.55 -6.19
CA GLU A 15 -26.00 10.82 -4.91
C GLU A 15 -25.37 10.08 -3.71
N ARG A 16 -24.46 9.13 -3.96
CA ARG A 16 -23.85 8.33 -2.88
C ARG A 16 -22.52 8.92 -2.41
N THR A 17 -22.45 9.26 -1.14
CA THR A 17 -21.19 9.57 -0.46
C THR A 17 -20.52 8.25 -0.06
N VAL A 18 -19.36 7.95 -0.66
CA VAL A 18 -18.61 6.69 -0.45
C VAL A 18 -17.54 6.88 0.63
N VAL A 19 -16.95 8.07 0.70
CA VAL A 19 -16.02 8.49 1.76
C VAL A 19 -16.53 9.80 2.33
N ASN A 20 -16.65 9.86 3.66
CA ASN A 20 -17.32 10.95 4.36
C ASN A 20 -16.49 11.40 5.59
N GLY A 21 -15.50 12.25 5.38
CA GLY A 21 -14.69 12.83 6.43
C GLY A 21 -13.59 11.92 6.95
N VAL A 22 -13.07 10.98 6.13
CA VAL A 22 -11.99 10.07 6.53
C VAL A 22 -10.71 10.84 6.78
N SER A 23 -10.14 10.65 7.98
CA SER A 23 -8.82 11.17 8.36
C SER A 23 -7.93 10.02 8.80
N LEU A 24 -6.69 9.99 8.30
CA LEU A 24 -5.67 9.02 8.68
C LEU A 24 -4.27 9.62 8.52
N LYS A 25 -3.32 9.03 9.20
CA LYS A 25 -1.92 9.44 9.21
C LYS A 25 -1.04 8.20 9.17
N VAL A 26 0.06 8.25 8.44
CA VAL A 26 1.12 7.23 8.41
C VAL A 26 2.45 7.92 8.61
N GLU A 27 3.29 7.39 9.49
CA GLU A 27 4.64 7.88 9.74
C GLU A 27 5.69 7.00 9.02
N SER A 28 6.85 7.57 8.70
CA SER A 28 7.93 6.76 8.11
C SER A 28 8.37 5.67 9.08
N GLY A 29 8.51 4.42 8.59
CA GLY A 29 8.83 3.26 9.40
C GLY A 29 7.66 2.74 10.25
N GLU A 30 6.43 3.09 9.92
CA GLU A 30 5.21 2.60 10.56
C GLU A 30 4.39 1.75 9.57
N ILE A 31 3.78 0.67 10.05
CA ILE A 31 2.77 -0.11 9.32
C ILE A 31 1.39 0.24 9.88
N VAL A 32 0.53 0.80 9.03
CA VAL A 32 -0.83 1.21 9.38
C VAL A 32 -1.85 0.42 8.58
N GLY A 33 -2.85 -0.14 9.25
CA GLY A 33 -3.99 -0.80 8.63
C GLY A 33 -5.15 0.18 8.39
N LEU A 34 -5.78 0.12 7.20
CA LEU A 34 -7.09 0.72 6.93
C LEU A 34 -8.07 -0.40 6.63
N LEU A 35 -8.80 -0.85 7.64
CA LEU A 35 -9.61 -2.05 7.65
C LEU A 35 -11.11 -1.71 7.66
N GLY A 36 -11.93 -2.69 7.31
CA GLY A 36 -13.38 -2.53 7.31
C GLY A 36 -14.07 -3.44 6.29
N PRO A 37 -15.40 -3.55 6.32
CA PRO A 37 -16.15 -4.41 5.43
C PRO A 37 -16.02 -3.97 3.95
N ASN A 38 -16.44 -4.85 3.04
CA ASN A 38 -16.49 -4.54 1.62
C ASN A 38 -17.43 -3.35 1.35
N GLY A 39 -17.00 -2.43 0.48
CA GLY A 39 -17.74 -1.22 0.18
C GLY A 39 -17.69 -0.12 1.25
N ALA A 40 -16.87 -0.28 2.31
CA ALA A 40 -16.72 0.72 3.37
C ALA A 40 -16.01 2.02 2.92
N GLY A 41 -15.32 2.00 1.77
CA GLY A 41 -14.60 3.17 1.24
C GLY A 41 -13.07 3.07 1.31
N LYS A 42 -12.49 1.92 1.69
CA LYS A 42 -11.04 1.70 1.82
C LYS A 42 -10.26 2.02 0.53
N THR A 43 -10.53 1.29 -0.54
CA THR A 43 -9.89 1.45 -1.85
C THR A 43 -10.09 2.86 -2.41
N THR A 44 -11.30 3.45 -2.24
CA THR A 44 -11.56 4.83 -2.65
C THR A 44 -10.68 5.82 -1.89
N SER A 45 -10.47 5.61 -0.59
CA SER A 45 -9.58 6.45 0.23
C SER A 45 -8.13 6.35 -0.24
N ILE A 46 -7.62 5.12 -0.50
CA ILE A 46 -6.30 4.93 -1.10
C ILE A 46 -6.21 5.64 -2.46
N TYR A 47 -7.19 5.46 -3.34
CA TYR A 47 -7.17 6.09 -4.68
C TYR A 47 -7.13 7.61 -4.63
N MET A 48 -7.79 8.22 -3.64
CA MET A 48 -7.65 9.66 -3.40
C MET A 48 -6.25 10.03 -2.93
N ILE A 49 -5.65 9.25 -2.00
CA ILE A 49 -4.32 9.53 -1.46
C ILE A 49 -3.24 9.38 -2.55
N VAL A 50 -3.31 8.35 -3.39
CA VAL A 50 -2.35 8.17 -4.50
C VAL A 50 -2.62 9.07 -5.71
N GLY A 51 -3.81 9.68 -5.80
CA GLY A 51 -4.18 10.61 -6.87
C GLY A 51 -4.79 9.96 -8.11
N LEU A 52 -5.29 8.72 -7.99
CA LEU A 52 -6.03 8.03 -9.05
C LEU A 52 -7.48 8.52 -9.16
N VAL A 53 -8.05 8.98 -8.05
CA VAL A 53 -9.41 9.53 -7.98
C VAL A 53 -9.34 10.92 -7.34
N PRO A 54 -9.94 11.95 -7.94
CA PRO A 54 -10.01 13.27 -7.31
C PRO A 54 -10.93 13.23 -6.10
N ARG A 55 -10.49 13.85 -5.01
CA ARG A 55 -11.30 14.09 -3.81
C ARG A 55 -12.32 15.20 -4.07
N ASP A 56 -13.44 15.16 -3.36
CA ASP A 56 -14.45 16.23 -3.38
C ASP A 56 -14.34 17.14 -2.13
N GLY A 57 -13.56 16.71 -1.12
CA GLY A 57 -13.28 17.49 0.09
C GLY A 57 -12.09 16.92 0.88
N GLY A 58 -11.63 17.67 1.88
CA GLY A 58 -10.48 17.32 2.70
C GLY A 58 -9.13 17.73 2.08
N SER A 59 -8.03 17.28 2.65
CA SER A 59 -6.66 17.55 2.18
C SER A 59 -5.77 16.33 2.32
N ILE A 60 -4.68 16.28 1.54
CA ILE A 60 -3.66 15.24 1.58
C ILE A 60 -2.30 15.93 1.60
N ARG A 61 -1.47 15.61 2.58
CA ARG A 61 -0.14 16.21 2.76
C ARG A 61 0.92 15.14 2.90
N LEU A 62 2.10 15.45 2.39
CA LEU A 62 3.34 14.75 2.67
C LEU A 62 4.28 15.75 3.33
N ASP A 63 4.46 15.64 4.64
CA ASP A 63 5.09 16.65 5.47
C ASP A 63 4.42 18.04 5.23
N ASP A 64 5.22 19.03 4.83
CA ASP A 64 4.72 20.38 4.52
C ASP A 64 4.17 20.51 3.08
N THR A 65 4.29 19.50 2.25
CA THR A 65 3.86 19.53 0.85
C THR A 65 2.39 19.13 0.71
N ASP A 66 1.56 20.01 0.15
CA ASP A 66 0.17 19.69 -0.19
C ASP A 66 0.11 18.86 -1.50
N LEU A 67 -0.34 17.60 -1.38
CA LEU A 67 -0.53 16.70 -2.50
C LEU A 67 -1.92 16.78 -3.12
N SER A 68 -2.84 17.50 -2.51
CA SER A 68 -4.29 17.43 -2.78
C SER A 68 -4.69 17.55 -4.25
N HIS A 69 -3.96 18.36 -5.01
CA HIS A 69 -4.22 18.63 -6.43
C HIS A 69 -3.14 18.06 -7.37
N LEU A 70 -2.12 17.41 -6.83
CA LEU A 70 -1.03 16.87 -7.63
C LEU A 70 -1.47 15.55 -8.31
N PRO A 71 -1.13 15.34 -9.59
CA PRO A 71 -1.42 14.10 -10.29
C PRO A 71 -0.55 12.94 -9.76
N VAL A 72 -1.00 11.70 -10.02
CA VAL A 72 -0.37 10.46 -9.51
C VAL A 72 1.14 10.39 -9.76
N HIS A 73 1.63 10.73 -10.95
CA HIS A 73 3.06 10.65 -11.28
C HIS A 73 3.91 11.66 -10.49
N VAL A 74 3.36 12.82 -10.12
CA VAL A 74 4.05 13.79 -9.26
C VAL A 74 4.11 13.28 -7.83
N ARG A 75 3.01 12.73 -7.30
CA ARG A 75 3.00 12.11 -5.96
C ARG A 75 3.97 10.93 -5.88
N ALA A 76 4.08 10.12 -6.93
CA ALA A 76 5.06 9.05 -7.01
C ALA A 76 6.50 9.56 -6.91
N ARG A 77 6.84 10.63 -7.64
CA ARG A 77 8.17 11.29 -7.55
C ARG A 77 8.44 11.93 -6.19
N LEU A 78 7.41 12.33 -5.45
CA LEU A 78 7.53 12.83 -4.09
C LEU A 78 7.65 11.72 -3.04
N GLY A 79 7.55 10.45 -3.46
CA GLY A 79 7.77 9.28 -2.61
C GLY A 79 6.51 8.55 -2.16
N VAL A 80 5.37 8.70 -2.85
CA VAL A 80 4.14 7.93 -2.58
C VAL A 80 4.00 6.79 -3.57
N GLY A 81 4.41 5.59 -3.18
CA GLY A 81 4.26 4.36 -3.96
C GLY A 81 2.88 3.73 -3.80
N TYR A 82 2.43 3.02 -4.83
CA TYR A 82 1.16 2.30 -4.81
C TYR A 82 1.29 0.91 -5.43
N LEU A 83 0.78 -0.08 -4.72
CA LEU A 83 0.71 -1.46 -5.18
C LEU A 83 -0.76 -1.91 -5.23
N PRO A 84 -1.34 -2.06 -6.42
CA PRO A 84 -2.73 -2.45 -6.60
C PRO A 84 -3.00 -3.90 -6.16
N GLN A 85 -4.28 -4.20 -5.95
CA GLN A 85 -4.77 -5.56 -5.73
C GLN A 85 -4.54 -6.45 -6.97
N GLU A 86 -4.83 -5.90 -8.16
CA GLU A 86 -4.65 -6.64 -9.41
C GLU A 86 -3.19 -6.69 -9.83
N ALA A 87 -2.82 -7.81 -10.49
CA ALA A 87 -1.46 -8.00 -11.00
C ALA A 87 -1.06 -6.90 -11.99
N SER A 88 0.05 -6.22 -11.68
CA SER A 88 0.52 -5.03 -12.41
C SER A 88 1.80 -5.28 -13.23
N VAL A 89 2.35 -6.50 -13.24
CA VAL A 89 3.55 -6.82 -14.02
C VAL A 89 3.31 -6.67 -15.52
N PHE A 90 4.29 -6.19 -16.24
CA PHE A 90 4.32 -6.24 -17.70
C PHE A 90 4.55 -7.68 -18.15
N ARG A 91 3.48 -8.36 -18.52
CA ARG A 91 3.45 -9.81 -18.73
C ARG A 91 4.44 -10.33 -19.78
N LYS A 92 4.77 -9.52 -20.80
CA LYS A 92 5.67 -9.89 -21.91
C LYS A 92 7.13 -9.50 -21.67
N LEU A 93 7.40 -8.69 -20.66
CA LEU A 93 8.75 -8.28 -20.29
C LEU A 93 9.36 -9.28 -19.30
N SER A 94 10.69 -9.40 -19.30
CA SER A 94 11.43 -10.12 -18.27
C SER A 94 11.27 -9.45 -16.91
N VAL A 95 11.66 -10.14 -15.84
CA VAL A 95 11.72 -9.54 -14.49
C VAL A 95 12.64 -8.32 -14.50
N ALA A 96 13.84 -8.46 -15.06
CA ALA A 96 14.79 -7.34 -15.18
C ALA A 96 14.20 -6.17 -15.95
N ASP A 97 13.55 -6.41 -17.09
CA ASP A 97 12.94 -5.34 -17.89
C ASP A 97 11.74 -4.67 -17.17
N ASN A 98 10.98 -5.44 -16.39
CA ASN A 98 9.90 -4.92 -15.55
C ASN A 98 10.40 -3.88 -14.55
N ILE A 99 11.52 -4.15 -13.88
CA ILE A 99 12.14 -3.26 -12.89
C ILE A 99 12.86 -2.12 -13.61
N MET A 100 13.64 -2.42 -14.66
CA MET A 100 14.39 -1.43 -15.44
C MET A 100 13.47 -0.38 -16.06
N ALA A 101 12.28 -0.75 -16.52
CA ALA A 101 11.30 0.21 -17.07
C ALA A 101 10.92 1.30 -16.05
N ILE A 102 10.94 0.99 -14.76
CA ILE A 102 10.71 1.98 -13.70
C ILE A 102 11.98 2.76 -13.39
N LEU A 103 13.13 2.08 -13.27
CA LEU A 103 14.42 2.73 -13.03
C LEU A 103 14.77 3.77 -14.12
N GLN A 104 14.35 3.54 -15.37
CA GLN A 104 14.53 4.49 -16.46
C GLN A 104 13.76 5.81 -16.28
N THR A 105 12.77 5.85 -15.39
CA THR A 105 12.04 7.10 -15.06
C THR A 105 12.78 7.97 -14.04
N ARG A 106 13.90 7.47 -13.49
CA ARG A 106 14.76 8.18 -12.52
C ARG A 106 15.81 8.99 -13.25
N ASP A 107 15.68 10.31 -13.17
CA ASP A 107 16.62 11.26 -13.81
C ASP A 107 17.93 11.41 -13.05
N ASP A 108 17.98 10.97 -11.79
CA ASP A 108 19.13 11.00 -10.89
C ASP A 108 20.11 9.82 -11.09
N LEU A 109 19.71 8.79 -11.84
CA LEU A 109 20.54 7.62 -12.12
C LEU A 109 21.03 7.63 -13.59
N ASP A 110 22.33 7.44 -13.76
CA ASP A 110 22.90 7.10 -15.06
C ASP A 110 22.69 5.62 -15.40
N ARG A 111 23.22 5.16 -16.52
CA ARG A 111 23.07 3.76 -16.95
C ARG A 111 23.67 2.77 -15.95
N ALA A 112 24.84 3.07 -15.41
CA ALA A 112 25.52 2.19 -14.46
C ALA A 112 24.78 2.15 -13.11
N GLY A 113 24.28 3.29 -12.63
CA GLY A 113 23.48 3.39 -11.43
C GLY A 113 22.15 2.62 -11.53
N ARG A 114 21.49 2.65 -12.69
CA ARG A 114 20.28 1.86 -12.92
C ARG A 114 20.55 0.36 -12.91
N GLU A 115 21.67 -0.07 -13.50
CA GLU A 115 22.04 -1.50 -13.47
C GLU A 115 22.38 -1.95 -12.04
N SER A 116 23.10 -1.16 -11.26
CA SER A 116 23.37 -1.43 -9.84
C SER A 116 22.09 -1.54 -9.04
N ALA A 117 21.19 -0.58 -9.18
CA ALA A 117 19.90 -0.59 -8.50
C ALA A 117 19.01 -1.78 -8.90
N LEU A 118 19.09 -2.21 -10.17
CA LEU A 118 18.39 -3.42 -10.62
C LEU A 118 18.90 -4.66 -9.88
N GLU A 119 20.22 -4.88 -9.86
CA GLU A 119 20.80 -6.06 -9.20
C GLU A 119 20.53 -6.05 -7.68
N GLU A 120 20.62 -4.89 -7.04
CA GLU A 120 20.28 -4.73 -5.62
C GLU A 120 18.82 -5.13 -5.33
N LEU A 121 17.86 -4.68 -6.14
CA LEU A 121 16.44 -5.02 -5.98
C LEU A 121 16.15 -6.51 -6.25
N LEU A 122 16.84 -7.11 -7.23
CA LEU A 122 16.73 -8.54 -7.52
C LEU A 122 17.21 -9.39 -6.35
N GLU A 123 18.34 -9.02 -5.75
CA GLU A 123 18.91 -9.70 -4.58
C GLU A 123 18.05 -9.49 -3.33
N GLU A 124 17.69 -8.26 -3.03
CA GLU A 124 16.89 -7.85 -1.87
C GLU A 124 15.56 -8.61 -1.80
N LEU A 125 14.89 -8.78 -2.95
CA LEU A 125 13.60 -9.48 -2.99
C LEU A 125 13.72 -10.97 -3.36
N HIS A 126 14.93 -11.50 -3.43
CA HIS A 126 15.21 -12.90 -3.74
C HIS A 126 14.58 -13.39 -5.04
N ILE A 127 14.68 -12.58 -6.11
CA ILE A 127 14.15 -12.88 -7.46
C ILE A 127 15.24 -12.91 -8.53
N SER A 128 16.52 -12.95 -8.16
CA SER A 128 17.65 -13.02 -9.10
C SER A 128 17.58 -14.28 -9.97
N HIS A 129 17.07 -15.41 -9.41
CA HIS A 129 16.93 -16.68 -10.12
C HIS A 129 15.90 -16.65 -11.27
N VAL A 130 14.98 -15.67 -11.28
CA VAL A 130 13.97 -15.46 -12.33
C VAL A 130 14.22 -14.20 -13.15
N ARG A 131 15.42 -13.61 -13.06
CA ARG A 131 15.82 -12.33 -13.69
C ARG A 131 15.36 -12.22 -15.14
N ASP A 132 15.58 -13.24 -15.93
CA ASP A 132 15.30 -13.26 -17.37
C ASP A 132 13.96 -13.94 -17.73
N THR A 133 13.19 -14.34 -16.70
CA THR A 133 11.88 -14.98 -16.88
C THR A 133 10.83 -13.93 -17.23
N ALA A 134 9.99 -14.22 -18.24
CA ALA A 134 8.88 -13.34 -18.60
C ALA A 134 7.81 -13.27 -17.50
N GLY A 135 7.26 -12.11 -17.25
CA GLY A 135 6.27 -11.86 -16.19
C GLY A 135 5.04 -12.78 -16.23
N ILE A 136 4.66 -13.25 -17.43
CA ILE A 136 3.54 -14.20 -17.58
C ILE A 136 3.83 -15.59 -16.98
N SER A 137 5.11 -15.96 -16.88
CA SER A 137 5.55 -17.31 -16.43
C SER A 137 5.84 -17.36 -14.92
N LEU A 138 5.73 -16.25 -14.22
CA LEU A 138 6.00 -16.15 -12.79
C LEU A 138 4.89 -16.80 -11.95
N SER A 139 5.29 -17.50 -10.89
CA SER A 139 4.38 -17.89 -9.81
C SER A 139 3.74 -16.66 -9.15
N GLY A 140 2.68 -16.85 -8.36
CA GLY A 140 2.02 -15.77 -7.64
C GLY A 140 2.96 -14.99 -6.71
N GLY A 141 3.79 -15.71 -5.95
CA GLY A 141 4.77 -15.14 -5.02
C GLY A 141 5.89 -14.37 -5.74
N GLU A 142 6.49 -14.96 -6.77
CA GLU A 142 7.52 -14.28 -7.59
C GLU A 142 6.96 -13.01 -8.24
N ARG A 143 5.78 -13.09 -8.83
CA ARG A 143 5.11 -11.95 -9.42
C ARG A 143 4.91 -10.81 -8.40
N ARG A 144 4.44 -11.14 -7.18
CA ARG A 144 4.25 -10.15 -6.13
C ARG A 144 5.57 -9.49 -5.71
N ARG A 145 6.66 -10.24 -5.62
CA ARG A 145 8.00 -9.70 -5.34
C ARG A 145 8.49 -8.77 -6.45
N VAL A 146 8.23 -9.09 -7.72
CA VAL A 146 8.54 -8.20 -8.87
C VAL A 146 7.73 -6.91 -8.81
N GLU A 147 6.45 -6.97 -8.45
CA GLU A 147 5.61 -5.79 -8.29
C GLU A 147 6.12 -4.86 -7.18
N ILE A 148 6.59 -5.45 -6.07
CA ILE A 148 7.19 -4.71 -4.96
C ILE A 148 8.54 -4.12 -5.39
N ALA A 149 9.40 -4.88 -6.10
CA ALA A 149 10.66 -4.36 -6.66
C ALA A 149 10.41 -3.12 -7.53
N ARG A 150 9.40 -3.17 -8.39
CA ARG A 150 8.99 -2.01 -9.20
C ARG A 150 8.55 -0.83 -8.36
N ALA A 151 7.80 -1.08 -7.28
CA ALA A 151 7.38 -0.02 -6.38
C ALA A 151 8.57 0.60 -5.63
N LEU A 152 9.58 -0.20 -5.28
CA LEU A 152 10.81 0.24 -4.62
C LEU A 152 11.79 0.94 -5.54
N ALA A 153 11.75 0.68 -6.85
CA ALA A 153 12.66 1.25 -7.84
C ALA A 153 12.64 2.80 -7.88
N VAL A 154 11.54 3.42 -7.43
CA VAL A 154 11.42 4.90 -7.30
C VAL A 154 11.82 5.42 -5.93
N GLU A 155 12.35 4.58 -5.04
CA GLU A 155 12.70 4.91 -3.65
C GLU A 155 11.58 5.63 -2.88
N PRO A 156 10.44 4.95 -2.71
CA PRO A 156 9.28 5.58 -2.07
C PRO A 156 9.56 5.83 -0.58
N ARG A 157 8.99 6.91 -0.05
CA ARG A 157 8.94 7.20 1.40
C ARG A 157 7.75 6.51 2.06
N PHE A 158 6.69 6.28 1.30
CA PHE A 158 5.46 5.59 1.68
C PHE A 158 5.01 4.64 0.58
N VAL A 159 4.51 3.48 0.97
CA VAL A 159 3.90 2.50 0.05
C VAL A 159 2.48 2.17 0.53
N LEU A 160 1.52 2.32 -0.38
CA LEU A 160 0.13 1.97 -0.14
C LEU A 160 -0.16 0.63 -0.82
N LEU A 161 -0.57 -0.36 -0.04
CA LEU A 161 -0.86 -1.73 -0.47
C LEU A 161 -2.37 -1.96 -0.43
N ASP A 162 -2.99 -2.18 -1.59
CA ASP A 162 -4.42 -2.44 -1.68
C ASP A 162 -4.67 -3.96 -1.72
N GLU A 163 -5.25 -4.49 -0.65
CA GLU A 163 -5.59 -5.89 -0.42
C GLU A 163 -4.44 -6.89 -0.75
N PRO A 164 -3.24 -6.72 -0.14
CA PRO A 164 -2.08 -7.54 -0.48
C PRO A 164 -2.23 -9.02 -0.13
N PHE A 165 -3.14 -9.38 0.78
CA PHE A 165 -3.38 -10.76 1.22
C PHE A 165 -4.58 -11.41 0.53
N ALA A 166 -5.31 -10.68 -0.34
CA ALA A 166 -6.50 -11.19 -1.00
C ALA A 166 -6.18 -12.32 -1.99
N GLY A 167 -6.82 -13.48 -1.79
CA GLY A 167 -6.66 -14.63 -2.70
C GLY A 167 -5.27 -15.27 -2.70
N VAL A 168 -4.49 -15.04 -1.65
CA VAL A 168 -3.13 -15.55 -1.48
C VAL A 168 -3.15 -16.76 -0.53
N ASP A 169 -2.35 -17.77 -0.81
CA ASP A 169 -2.19 -18.93 0.07
C ASP A 169 -1.43 -18.56 1.38
N PRO A 170 -1.62 -19.34 2.48
CA PRO A 170 -1.04 -19.00 3.77
C PRO A 170 0.49 -18.85 3.79
N ILE A 171 1.22 -19.61 2.97
CA ILE A 171 2.70 -19.52 2.90
C ILE A 171 3.08 -18.19 2.26
N SER A 172 2.42 -17.83 1.17
CA SER A 172 2.66 -16.57 0.47
C SER A 172 2.23 -15.35 1.32
N VAL A 173 1.23 -15.47 2.20
CA VAL A 173 0.89 -14.42 3.17
C VAL A 173 2.06 -14.11 4.09
N ILE A 174 2.72 -15.14 4.65
CA ILE A 174 3.90 -14.97 5.51
C ILE A 174 5.04 -14.26 4.76
N ASP A 175 5.24 -14.61 3.49
CA ASP A 175 6.26 -13.96 2.66
C ASP A 175 5.94 -12.48 2.43
N ILE A 176 4.68 -12.14 2.15
CA ILE A 176 4.26 -10.73 2.01
C ILE A 176 4.43 -9.97 3.33
N GLN A 177 4.07 -10.58 4.48
CA GLN A 177 4.27 -9.97 5.79
C GLN A 177 5.75 -9.65 6.05
N ARG A 178 6.66 -10.59 5.75
CA ARG A 178 8.12 -10.36 5.86
C ARG A 178 8.61 -9.21 4.98
N ILE A 179 8.08 -9.11 3.75
CA ILE A 179 8.42 -8.00 2.85
C ILE A 179 7.90 -6.68 3.44
N VAL A 180 6.69 -6.62 3.97
CA VAL A 180 6.14 -5.42 4.62
C VAL A 180 6.98 -4.99 5.82
N GLU A 181 7.38 -5.93 6.67
CA GLU A 181 8.29 -5.67 7.79
C GLU A 181 9.66 -5.17 7.31
N HIS A 182 10.16 -5.73 6.20
CA HIS A 182 11.39 -5.25 5.57
C HIS A 182 11.25 -3.80 5.07
N LEU A 183 10.14 -3.43 4.40
CA LEU A 183 9.86 -2.04 4.02
C LEU A 183 9.91 -1.10 5.22
N LYS A 184 9.26 -1.49 6.33
CA LYS A 184 9.30 -0.74 7.58
C LYS A 184 10.73 -0.58 8.10
N SER A 185 11.55 -1.64 8.10
CA SER A 185 12.94 -1.59 8.56
C SER A 185 13.82 -0.63 7.76
N ARG A 186 13.47 -0.39 6.49
CA ARG A 186 14.07 0.63 5.61
C ARG A 186 13.57 2.05 5.91
N GLY A 187 12.70 2.23 6.90
CA GLY A 187 12.10 3.53 7.23
C GLY A 187 10.95 3.94 6.31
N ILE A 188 10.44 3.04 5.46
CA ILE A 188 9.30 3.29 4.59
C ILE A 188 8.01 3.16 5.41
N GLY A 189 7.13 4.16 5.36
CA GLY A 189 5.79 4.07 5.94
C GLY A 189 4.88 3.23 5.05
N VAL A 190 4.12 2.30 5.64
CA VAL A 190 3.25 1.40 4.88
C VAL A 190 1.80 1.58 5.30
N LEU A 191 0.90 1.80 4.33
CA LEU A 191 -0.55 1.77 4.53
C LEU A 191 -1.12 0.54 3.84
N ILE A 192 -1.79 -0.34 4.59
CA ILE A 192 -2.39 -1.58 4.07
C ILE A 192 -3.89 -1.48 4.18
N THR A 193 -4.62 -1.70 3.07
CA THR A 193 -6.03 -2.06 3.13
C THR A 193 -6.17 -3.55 2.94
N ASP A 194 -6.99 -4.20 3.75
CA ASP A 194 -7.34 -5.60 3.53
C ASP A 194 -8.70 -5.90 4.18
N HIS A 195 -9.30 -7.00 3.78
CA HIS A 195 -10.43 -7.60 4.45
C HIS A 195 -10.00 -8.74 5.40
N ASN A 196 -8.76 -9.21 5.27
CA ASN A 196 -8.15 -10.20 6.16
C ASN A 196 -7.59 -9.51 7.42
N VAL A 197 -8.48 -9.33 8.40
CA VAL A 197 -8.19 -8.58 9.62
C VAL A 197 -7.03 -9.18 10.41
N ARG A 198 -7.04 -10.52 10.55
CA ARG A 198 -6.06 -11.24 11.38
C ARG A 198 -4.63 -10.99 10.86
N GLU A 199 -4.43 -11.20 9.56
CA GLU A 199 -3.12 -11.08 8.94
C GLU A 199 -2.61 -9.62 8.97
N THR A 200 -3.53 -8.66 8.79
CA THR A 200 -3.19 -7.25 8.79
C THR A 200 -2.91 -6.72 10.20
N LEU A 201 -3.77 -7.00 11.17
CA LEU A 201 -3.55 -6.56 12.56
C LEU A 201 -2.32 -7.21 13.18
N GLY A 202 -1.93 -8.41 12.71
CA GLY A 202 -0.75 -9.12 13.19
C GLY A 202 0.58 -8.39 12.91
N ILE A 203 0.62 -7.48 11.94
CA ILE A 203 1.83 -6.74 11.54
C ILE A 203 1.72 -5.21 11.69
N CYS A 204 0.52 -4.69 11.96
CA CYS A 204 0.31 -3.25 12.12
C CYS A 204 0.65 -2.75 13.53
N GLU A 205 1.25 -1.56 13.62
CA GLU A 205 1.36 -0.82 14.88
C GLU A 205 0.05 -0.10 15.21
N ARG A 206 -0.68 0.33 14.18
CA ARG A 206 -1.93 1.08 14.31
C ARG A 206 -2.88 0.71 13.19
N ALA A 207 -4.17 0.76 13.47
CA ALA A 207 -5.19 0.58 12.46
C ALA A 207 -6.33 1.59 12.59
N TYR A 208 -6.94 1.89 11.44
CA TYR A 208 -8.18 2.62 11.32
C TYR A 208 -9.26 1.66 10.82
N ILE A 209 -10.41 1.65 11.48
CA ILE A 209 -11.56 0.87 11.02
C ILE A 209 -12.54 1.81 10.36
N ILE A 210 -12.81 1.54 9.08
CA ILE A 210 -13.76 2.32 8.29
C ILE A 210 -15.05 1.54 8.08
N SER A 211 -16.17 2.20 8.27
CA SER A 211 -17.52 1.67 7.99
C SER A 211 -18.37 2.79 7.41
N GLN A 212 -19.14 2.47 6.36
CA GLN A 212 -20.02 3.45 5.68
C GLN A 212 -19.35 4.78 5.34
N GLY A 213 -18.08 4.72 4.93
CA GLY A 213 -17.30 5.89 4.53
C GLY A 213 -16.72 6.72 5.69
N GLN A 214 -16.83 6.28 6.93
CA GLN A 214 -16.34 6.99 8.11
C GLN A 214 -15.40 6.13 8.95
N VAL A 215 -14.40 6.74 9.59
CA VAL A 215 -13.58 6.06 10.59
C VAL A 215 -14.39 5.91 11.87
N ILE A 216 -14.64 4.66 12.28
CA ILE A 216 -15.40 4.34 13.49
C ILE A 216 -14.52 3.99 14.68
N ALA A 217 -13.25 3.63 14.43
CA ALA A 217 -12.25 3.38 15.47
C ALA A 217 -10.85 3.59 14.91
N ALA A 218 -9.91 4.00 15.76
CA ALA A 218 -8.49 4.08 15.48
C ALA A 218 -7.71 3.74 16.74
N GLY A 219 -6.58 3.04 16.60
CA GLY A 219 -5.74 2.64 17.72
C GLY A 219 -4.80 1.50 17.38
N ASN A 220 -4.09 1.00 18.38
CA ASN A 220 -3.28 -0.21 18.23
C ASN A 220 -4.17 -1.47 18.09
N PRO A 221 -3.62 -2.61 17.66
CA PRO A 221 -4.41 -3.83 17.46
C PRO A 221 -5.26 -4.24 18.66
N ASN A 222 -4.76 -4.15 19.90
CA ASN A 222 -5.50 -4.50 21.10
C ASN A 222 -6.73 -3.58 21.29
N GLN A 223 -6.54 -2.27 21.13
CA GLN A 223 -7.63 -1.30 21.22
C GLN A 223 -8.73 -1.55 20.18
N ILE A 224 -8.34 -1.93 18.96
CA ILE A 224 -9.28 -2.29 17.89
C ILE A 224 -10.07 -3.54 18.25
N LEU A 225 -9.40 -4.57 18.78
CA LEU A 225 -10.04 -5.85 19.16
C LEU A 225 -10.99 -5.73 20.35
N GLU A 226 -10.70 -4.81 21.28
CA GLU A 226 -11.52 -4.55 22.46
C GLU A 226 -12.71 -3.62 22.16
N ASN A 227 -12.69 -2.93 21.02
CA ASN A 227 -13.72 -1.97 20.65
C ASN A 227 -15.05 -2.67 20.32
N GLN A 228 -16.09 -2.42 21.14
CA GLN A 228 -17.39 -3.05 20.99
C GLN A 228 -18.06 -2.73 19.64
N GLN A 229 -17.97 -1.48 19.18
CA GLN A 229 -18.54 -1.07 17.89
C GLN A 229 -17.88 -1.80 16.72
N VAL A 230 -16.54 -2.00 16.77
CA VAL A 230 -15.79 -2.75 15.76
C VAL A 230 -16.22 -4.22 15.75
N ARG A 231 -16.40 -4.82 16.93
CA ARG A 231 -16.88 -6.19 17.06
C ARG A 231 -18.27 -6.37 16.48
N ASP A 232 -19.19 -5.47 16.80
CA ASP A 232 -20.58 -5.58 16.34
C ASP A 232 -20.74 -5.35 14.83
N VAL A 233 -19.92 -4.46 14.23
CA VAL A 233 -20.05 -4.05 12.82
C VAL A 233 -19.16 -4.88 11.87
N TYR A 234 -18.02 -5.37 12.34
CA TYR A 234 -16.99 -5.90 11.44
C TYR A 234 -16.40 -7.25 11.85
N LEU A 235 -15.93 -7.41 13.11
CA LEU A 235 -15.20 -8.60 13.52
C LEU A 235 -16.09 -9.80 13.88
N GLY A 236 -17.28 -9.53 14.45
CA GLY A 236 -18.08 -10.54 15.13
C GLY A 236 -17.63 -10.75 16.60
N ARG A 237 -18.56 -11.26 17.42
CA ARG A 237 -18.35 -11.36 18.90
C ARG A 237 -17.26 -12.34 19.30
N ASP A 238 -17.08 -13.40 18.50
CA ASP A 238 -16.16 -14.52 18.81
C ASP A 238 -14.78 -14.37 18.14
N PHE A 239 -14.49 -13.23 17.49
CA PHE A 239 -13.21 -13.01 16.82
C PHE A 239 -12.05 -12.97 17.81
N ARG A 240 -10.98 -13.74 17.51
CA ARG A 240 -9.69 -13.76 18.20
C ARG A 240 -8.55 -13.73 17.18
N LEU A 241 -7.43 -13.07 17.49
CA LEU A 241 -6.17 -13.12 16.71
C LEU A 241 -5.54 -14.50 16.79
#